data_1a21ecf67a4fe4e1110e95d0c214cc4c
#
_entry.id   1a21ecf67a4fe4e1110e95d0c214cc4c
#
_cell.length_a   1.000
_cell.length_b   1.000
_cell.length_c   1.000
_cell.angle_alpha   90.00
_cell.angle_beta   90.00
_cell.angle_gamma   90.00
#
_symmetry.space_group_name_H-M   'P 1'
#
loop_
_entity.id
_entity.type
_entity.pdbx_description
1 polymer ?
#
loop_
_entity_poly.entity_id
_entity_poly.type
_entity_poly.pdbx_seq_one_letter_code
_entity_poly.pdbx_strand_id
1 'polypeptide(L)'
;MGDEPGVGEAEPAEPRRRAGLGDEDRAWVWNRGRSPGVLSPALALERELHLPVSVFWHWWHGCAYDTGFPEYLPPREGAEPFRAALAAAHEEGAHALVYMNQRLWGMTTRSWSEEGAERFAVKGADGKVAPEVYNTFTKAPCATMCMGTEFWRSHYANLVERAVRDLGVDGIYMDQACSSLACYDAQHGHPRGGGTYWMNGFRLLAEDIRRRCEARNPQGKERAIVLAGEGCGEAWLPYLDLMLSLQVSKERYAAQDGWETIPFFQAVYHAYGVTYGNYSSLTMPPYDDLWPAEFAPKEPLKLLDRKFSQQFLLEQARAFVWGQQPTIANFLPGQLAQRSEETEFLMRLSTIRSRAAKYLLHGTFLRPPELHAPQATLDMSRLSIYAGQKGGLTEFRATNPLAIAGAWRAPDGDVALTLASIAGQPLDLSFTLDAGYYRFPKGARVYRIDETGRRQIGRIGQLLPMKLNLMPREACVIEFARE
;
A
#
# COMPACT_ATOMS: atom_id res chain seq x y z
N MET A 1 -31.38 15.17 -40.35
CA MET A 1 -31.42 15.37 -38.91
C MET A 1 -31.61 14.01 -38.30
N GLY A 2 -30.54 13.36 -37.93
CA GLY A 2 -30.56 12.04 -37.31
C GLY A 2 -30.43 12.23 -35.79
N ASP A 3 -31.34 11.61 -35.07
CA ASP A 3 -31.32 11.55 -33.60
C ASP A 3 -30.04 10.85 -33.13
N GLU A 4 -29.16 11.57 -32.43
CA GLU A 4 -28.12 10.93 -31.67
C GLU A 4 -28.77 10.19 -30.49
N PRO A 5 -28.38 8.92 -30.25
CA PRO A 5 -28.82 8.22 -29.05
C PRO A 5 -28.26 8.91 -27.82
N GLY A 6 -29.14 9.37 -26.95
CA GLY A 6 -28.78 9.97 -25.66
C GLY A 6 -27.84 9.03 -24.90
N VAL A 7 -26.70 9.58 -24.43
CA VAL A 7 -25.82 8.92 -23.50
C VAL A 7 -26.63 8.72 -22.22
N GLY A 8 -27.13 7.53 -22.00
CA GLY A 8 -27.78 7.16 -20.75
C GLY A 8 -26.76 7.35 -19.64
N GLU A 9 -27.13 8.10 -18.61
CA GLU A 9 -26.36 8.17 -17.38
C GLU A 9 -26.17 6.73 -16.89
N ALA A 10 -24.93 6.23 -16.94
CA ALA A 10 -24.60 4.94 -16.38
C ALA A 10 -24.85 5.05 -14.86
N GLU A 11 -25.73 4.20 -14.35
CA GLU A 11 -25.89 4.06 -12.89
C GLU A 11 -24.50 3.84 -12.29
N PRO A 12 -24.18 4.51 -11.15
CA PRO A 12 -22.90 4.31 -10.50
C PRO A 12 -22.78 2.84 -10.14
N ALA A 13 -21.69 2.20 -10.61
CA ALA A 13 -21.41 0.81 -10.31
C ALA A 13 -21.45 0.60 -8.79
N GLU A 14 -22.20 -0.38 -8.32
CA GLU A 14 -22.20 -0.73 -6.90
C GLU A 14 -20.77 -1.03 -6.46
N PRO A 15 -20.35 -0.57 -5.25
CA PRO A 15 -19.05 -0.88 -4.71
C PRO A 15 -18.85 -2.39 -4.70
N ARG A 16 -17.80 -2.86 -5.36
CA ARG A 16 -17.49 -4.29 -5.42
C ARG A 16 -17.33 -4.82 -3.97
N ARG A 17 -17.99 -5.93 -3.65
CA ARG A 17 -17.66 -6.68 -2.42
C ARG A 17 -16.21 -7.10 -2.52
N ARG A 18 -15.40 -6.61 -1.60
CA ARG A 18 -14.00 -6.95 -1.47
C ARG A 18 -13.91 -8.38 -0.96
N ALA A 19 -12.97 -9.16 -1.49
CA ALA A 19 -12.81 -10.54 -1.08
C ALA A 19 -11.67 -10.68 -0.05
N GLY A 20 -11.86 -11.52 0.95
CA GLY A 20 -10.80 -11.93 1.86
C GLY A 20 -10.22 -10.79 2.70
N LEU A 21 -8.89 -10.70 2.72
CA LEU A 21 -8.14 -9.72 3.54
C LEU A 21 -8.46 -8.24 3.22
N GLY A 22 -9.08 -7.94 2.09
CA GLY A 22 -9.48 -6.59 1.70
C GLY A 22 -10.67 -6.03 2.47
N ASP A 23 -11.53 -6.89 3.06
CA ASP A 23 -12.72 -6.46 3.80
C ASP A 23 -12.47 -6.21 5.28
N GLU A 24 -11.29 -6.53 5.78
CA GLU A 24 -10.93 -6.37 7.18
C GLU A 24 -9.95 -5.22 7.37
N ASP A 25 -10.16 -4.42 8.41
CA ASP A 25 -9.19 -3.41 8.80
C ASP A 25 -8.00 -4.07 9.52
N ARG A 26 -6.79 -3.77 9.06
CA ARG A 26 -5.56 -4.36 9.57
C ARG A 26 -4.36 -3.44 9.43
N ALA A 27 -3.31 -3.74 10.17
CA ALA A 27 -1.99 -3.14 9.96
C ALA A 27 -1.11 -4.05 9.11
N TRP A 28 -0.09 -3.46 8.50
CA TRP A 28 0.83 -4.16 7.61
C TRP A 28 2.28 -4.01 8.08
N VAL A 29 3.00 -5.13 8.10
CA VAL A 29 4.45 -5.16 8.22
C VAL A 29 5.05 -5.42 6.85
N TRP A 30 5.79 -4.47 6.32
CA TRP A 30 6.49 -4.59 5.05
C TRP A 30 7.94 -5.00 5.27
N ASN A 31 8.18 -6.28 5.39
CA ASN A 31 9.50 -6.84 5.67
C ASN A 31 10.05 -7.67 4.50
N ARG A 32 11.32 -8.06 4.61
CA ARG A 32 12.09 -8.65 3.52
C ARG A 32 12.94 -9.82 4.01
N GLY A 33 13.18 -10.78 3.09
CA GLY A 33 14.09 -11.90 3.34
C GLY A 33 13.37 -13.16 3.80
N ARG A 34 14.03 -13.94 4.67
CA ARG A 34 13.52 -15.22 5.16
C ARG A 34 12.45 -15.07 6.22
N SER A 35 11.64 -16.10 6.41
CA SER A 35 10.49 -16.12 7.31
C SER A 35 10.75 -15.61 8.74
N PRO A 36 11.86 -15.90 9.43
CA PRO A 36 12.08 -15.38 10.78
C PRO A 36 12.17 -13.84 10.84
N GLY A 37 12.71 -13.21 9.80
CA GLY A 37 12.83 -11.75 9.70
C GLY A 37 11.54 -11.05 9.26
N VAL A 38 10.50 -11.81 8.90
CA VAL A 38 9.28 -11.29 8.31
C VAL A 38 8.05 -11.65 9.15
N LEU A 39 7.84 -12.92 9.44
CA LEU A 39 6.65 -13.38 10.16
C LEU A 39 6.73 -13.08 11.66
N SER A 40 7.85 -13.38 12.31
CA SER A 40 8.00 -13.11 13.75
C SER A 40 7.84 -11.63 14.13
N PRO A 41 8.37 -10.66 13.37
CA PRO A 41 8.06 -9.24 13.62
C PRO A 41 6.58 -8.91 13.49
N ALA A 42 5.87 -9.45 12.49
CA ALA A 42 4.45 -9.20 12.32
C ALA A 42 3.63 -9.72 13.50
N LEU A 43 3.88 -10.97 13.92
CA LEU A 43 3.25 -11.57 15.09
C LEU A 43 3.57 -10.81 16.40
N ALA A 44 4.78 -10.27 16.52
CA ALA A 44 5.13 -9.43 17.67
C ALA A 44 4.31 -8.12 17.69
N LEU A 45 4.13 -7.48 16.53
CA LEU A 45 3.31 -6.27 16.43
C LEU A 45 1.83 -6.57 16.68
N GLU A 46 1.31 -7.71 16.21
CA GLU A 46 -0.07 -8.13 16.41
C GLU A 46 -0.39 -8.33 17.89
N ARG A 47 0.53 -8.97 18.64
CA ARG A 47 0.37 -9.17 20.10
C ARG A 47 0.30 -7.86 20.86
N GLU A 48 1.07 -6.85 20.47
CA GLU A 48 1.04 -5.53 21.12
C GLU A 48 -0.17 -4.70 20.69
N LEU A 49 -0.54 -4.80 19.42
CA LEU A 49 -1.61 -4.00 18.83
C LEU A 49 -3.01 -4.56 19.16
N HIS A 50 -3.13 -5.87 19.37
CA HIS A 50 -4.41 -6.60 19.52
C HIS A 50 -5.38 -6.39 18.33
N LEU A 51 -4.83 -6.20 17.14
CA LEU A 51 -5.55 -6.09 15.86
C LEU A 51 -4.84 -6.95 14.82
N PRO A 52 -5.55 -7.41 13.78
CA PRO A 52 -4.94 -8.22 12.73
C PRO A 52 -3.75 -7.50 12.06
N VAL A 53 -2.63 -8.21 11.96
CA VAL A 53 -1.43 -7.74 11.24
C VAL A 53 -1.15 -8.69 10.08
N SER A 54 -0.98 -8.13 8.89
CA SER A 54 -0.59 -8.88 7.71
C SER A 54 0.80 -8.49 7.24
N VAL A 55 1.39 -9.38 6.47
CA VAL A 55 2.74 -9.21 5.95
C VAL A 55 2.69 -8.84 4.48
N PHE A 56 3.41 -7.81 4.12
CA PHE A 56 3.83 -7.54 2.76
C PHE A 56 5.28 -8.00 2.61
N TRP A 57 5.48 -9.18 1.99
CA TRP A 57 6.73 -9.93 2.04
C TRP A 57 7.55 -9.76 0.76
N HIS A 58 8.63 -9.00 0.85
CA HIS A 58 9.64 -8.88 -0.20
C HIS A 58 10.80 -9.86 -0.01
N TRP A 59 11.54 -10.13 -1.09
CA TRP A 59 12.75 -10.96 -1.11
C TRP A 59 12.55 -12.37 -0.53
N TRP A 60 11.33 -12.90 -0.63
CA TRP A 60 11.00 -14.28 -0.27
C TRP A 60 11.54 -15.27 -1.29
N HIS A 61 11.62 -14.83 -2.54
CA HIS A 61 11.96 -15.61 -3.73
C HIS A 61 13.44 -16.01 -3.81
N GLY A 62 13.76 -17.07 -4.57
CA GLY A 62 15.10 -17.61 -4.69
C GLY A 62 16.05 -16.80 -5.56
N CYS A 63 15.54 -15.88 -6.39
CA CYS A 63 16.37 -15.00 -7.21
C CYS A 63 16.71 -13.69 -6.50
N ALA A 64 17.82 -13.04 -6.92
CA ALA A 64 18.16 -11.71 -6.44
C ALA A 64 17.17 -10.68 -6.95
N TYR A 65 16.81 -9.72 -6.09
CA TYR A 65 15.82 -8.69 -6.40
C TYR A 65 16.27 -7.81 -7.56
N ASP A 66 15.34 -7.55 -8.48
CA ASP A 66 15.52 -6.77 -9.71
C ASP A 66 16.63 -7.29 -10.66
N THR A 67 16.94 -8.57 -10.60
CA THR A 67 17.93 -9.18 -11.49
C THR A 67 17.48 -10.50 -12.08
N GLY A 68 16.76 -11.33 -11.32
CA GLY A 68 16.44 -12.70 -11.67
C GLY A 68 14.97 -12.98 -11.93
N PHE A 69 14.11 -11.96 -12.06
CA PHE A 69 12.70 -12.19 -12.37
C PHE A 69 12.50 -12.88 -13.72
N PRO A 70 11.52 -13.75 -13.86
CA PRO A 70 10.54 -14.22 -12.89
C PRO A 70 10.92 -15.55 -12.20
N GLU A 71 12.21 -15.85 -12.03
CA GLU A 71 12.68 -17.08 -11.38
C GLU A 71 12.45 -17.05 -9.86
N TYR A 72 11.19 -16.87 -9.44
CA TYR A 72 10.83 -16.70 -8.02
C TYR A 72 10.97 -17.99 -7.21
N LEU A 73 10.72 -19.14 -7.81
CA LEU A 73 10.63 -20.43 -7.15
C LEU A 73 11.88 -21.28 -7.35
N PRO A 74 12.35 -22.02 -6.34
CA PRO A 74 11.80 -22.10 -4.98
C PRO A 74 12.08 -20.83 -4.17
N PRO A 75 11.41 -20.63 -2.99
CA PRO A 75 11.79 -19.59 -2.05
C PRO A 75 13.25 -19.69 -1.62
N ARG A 76 13.90 -18.58 -1.23
CA ARG A 76 15.32 -18.54 -0.85
C ARG A 76 15.69 -19.43 0.35
N GLU A 77 14.71 -19.78 1.19
CA GLU A 77 14.89 -20.70 2.31
C GLU A 77 14.44 -22.15 1.99
N GLY A 78 14.00 -22.39 0.76
CA GLY A 78 13.40 -23.66 0.34
C GLY A 78 11.88 -23.68 0.55
N ALA A 79 11.19 -24.52 -0.20
CA ALA A 79 9.72 -24.58 -0.18
C ALA A 79 9.16 -25.11 1.15
N GLU A 80 9.78 -26.14 1.72
CA GLU A 80 9.30 -26.78 2.95
C GLU A 80 9.42 -25.86 4.18
N PRO A 81 10.59 -25.24 4.48
CA PRO A 81 10.70 -24.30 5.59
C PRO A 81 9.76 -23.10 5.43
N PHE A 82 9.64 -22.55 4.22
CA PHE A 82 8.75 -21.42 3.94
C PHE A 82 7.29 -21.78 4.25
N ARG A 83 6.81 -22.91 3.71
CA ARG A 83 5.43 -23.38 3.93
C ARG A 83 5.13 -23.66 5.40
N ALA A 84 6.05 -24.31 6.11
CA ALA A 84 5.88 -24.61 7.53
C ALA A 84 5.82 -23.34 8.38
N ALA A 85 6.69 -22.37 8.10
CA ALA A 85 6.69 -21.10 8.81
C ALA A 85 5.41 -20.29 8.57
N LEU A 86 4.94 -20.25 7.33
CA LEU A 86 3.70 -19.55 6.98
C LEU A 86 2.47 -20.24 7.58
N ALA A 87 2.41 -21.57 7.57
CA ALA A 87 1.34 -22.32 8.21
C ALA A 87 1.25 -22.03 9.72
N ALA A 88 2.38 -21.99 10.41
CA ALA A 88 2.42 -21.61 11.83
C ALA A 88 1.95 -20.17 12.07
N ALA A 89 2.31 -19.24 11.19
CA ALA A 89 1.84 -17.85 11.27
C ALA A 89 0.32 -17.74 11.04
N HIS A 90 -0.25 -18.56 10.15
CA HIS A 90 -1.70 -18.64 9.93
C HIS A 90 -2.46 -19.10 11.17
N GLU A 91 -1.88 -20.05 11.95
CA GLU A 91 -2.48 -20.50 13.21
C GLU A 91 -2.58 -19.36 14.24
N GLU A 92 -1.67 -18.41 14.19
CA GLU A 92 -1.70 -17.19 15.02
C GLU A 92 -2.52 -16.03 14.39
N GLY A 93 -3.04 -16.18 13.15
CA GLY A 93 -3.91 -15.19 12.49
C GLY A 93 -3.21 -14.28 11.47
N ALA A 94 -1.88 -14.35 11.35
CA ALA A 94 -1.14 -13.55 10.38
C ALA A 94 -1.31 -14.09 8.95
N HIS A 95 -1.42 -13.16 7.98
CA HIS A 95 -1.54 -13.46 6.56
C HIS A 95 -0.42 -12.78 5.76
N ALA A 96 -0.04 -13.37 4.62
CA ALA A 96 1.06 -12.88 3.83
C ALA A 96 0.71 -12.66 2.36
N LEU A 97 1.00 -11.45 1.87
CA LEU A 97 1.11 -11.13 0.45
C LEU A 97 2.58 -11.18 0.06
N VAL A 98 2.92 -11.96 -0.97
CA VAL A 98 4.29 -12.04 -1.46
C VAL A 98 4.49 -11.17 -2.70
N TYR A 99 5.66 -10.54 -2.77
CA TYR A 99 6.07 -9.71 -3.90
C TYR A 99 6.30 -10.54 -5.17
N MET A 100 5.72 -10.12 -6.28
CA MET A 100 6.05 -10.61 -7.62
C MET A 100 5.92 -9.46 -8.62
N ASN A 101 7.01 -9.12 -9.35
CA ASN A 101 6.91 -8.14 -10.42
C ASN A 101 6.08 -8.71 -11.57
N GLN A 102 5.03 -7.99 -11.99
CA GLN A 102 4.08 -8.54 -12.95
C GLN A 102 4.47 -8.30 -14.41
N ARG A 103 5.55 -7.59 -14.69
CA ARG A 103 5.93 -7.26 -16.06
C ARG A 103 7.39 -7.52 -16.43
N LEU A 104 8.29 -7.67 -15.46
CA LEU A 104 9.72 -7.76 -15.74
C LEU A 104 10.22 -9.19 -15.91
N TRP A 105 11.11 -9.36 -16.88
CA TRP A 105 11.92 -10.56 -17.08
C TRP A 105 13.39 -10.18 -17.19
N GLY A 106 14.25 -10.73 -16.36
CA GLY A 106 15.69 -10.51 -16.39
C GLY A 106 16.31 -11.09 -17.67
N MET A 107 16.91 -10.24 -18.49
CA MET A 107 17.44 -10.65 -19.80
C MET A 107 18.70 -11.53 -19.70
N THR A 108 19.27 -11.68 -18.49
CA THR A 108 20.42 -12.54 -18.21
C THR A 108 20.06 -13.84 -17.51
N THR A 109 18.76 -14.08 -17.25
CA THR A 109 18.29 -15.30 -16.64
C THR A 109 18.37 -16.47 -17.63
N ARG A 110 18.44 -17.67 -17.08
CA ARG A 110 18.45 -18.89 -17.90
C ARG A 110 17.12 -19.07 -18.64
N SER A 111 16.02 -18.82 -17.93
CA SER A 111 14.67 -18.92 -18.48
C SER A 111 14.40 -17.95 -19.64
N TRP A 112 15.01 -16.75 -19.64
CA TRP A 112 14.93 -15.82 -20.78
C TRP A 112 15.30 -16.46 -22.10
N SER A 113 16.42 -17.18 -22.11
CA SER A 113 16.93 -17.84 -23.30
C SER A 113 16.20 -19.14 -23.61
N GLU A 114 15.95 -19.97 -22.61
CA GLU A 114 15.35 -21.30 -22.80
C GLU A 114 13.88 -21.22 -23.26
N GLU A 115 13.12 -20.25 -22.75
CA GLU A 115 11.74 -20.06 -23.14
C GLU A 115 11.57 -19.11 -24.34
N GLY A 116 12.67 -18.52 -24.82
CA GLY A 116 12.65 -17.55 -25.92
C GLY A 116 11.78 -16.35 -25.60
N ALA A 117 11.85 -15.86 -24.37
CA ALA A 117 10.97 -14.83 -23.81
C ALA A 117 11.03 -13.48 -24.54
N GLU A 118 12.16 -13.18 -25.22
CA GLU A 118 12.32 -11.96 -26.03
C GLU A 118 11.19 -11.77 -27.07
N ARG A 119 10.66 -12.87 -27.60
CA ARG A 119 9.56 -12.83 -28.58
C ARG A 119 8.28 -12.24 -28.04
N PHE A 120 8.11 -12.22 -26.71
CA PHE A 120 6.91 -11.77 -26.01
C PHE A 120 7.14 -10.51 -25.20
N ALA A 121 8.34 -9.92 -25.29
CA ALA A 121 8.65 -8.66 -24.64
C ALA A 121 8.05 -7.47 -25.40
N VAL A 122 7.79 -6.39 -24.69
CA VAL A 122 7.37 -5.11 -25.29
C VAL A 122 8.46 -4.62 -26.25
N LYS A 123 8.05 -4.22 -27.45
CA LYS A 123 8.95 -3.64 -28.45
C LYS A 123 8.60 -2.20 -28.74
N GLY A 124 9.62 -1.37 -28.85
CA GLY A 124 9.51 0.01 -29.29
C GLY A 124 9.11 0.12 -30.77
N ALA A 125 8.90 1.33 -31.24
CA ALA A 125 8.55 1.61 -32.64
C ALA A 125 9.66 1.17 -33.64
N ASP A 126 10.89 1.02 -33.15
CA ASP A 126 12.05 0.51 -33.90
C ASP A 126 12.10 -1.04 -33.94
N GLY A 127 11.12 -1.71 -33.35
CA GLY A 127 11.03 -3.17 -33.27
C GLY A 127 11.95 -3.83 -32.25
N LYS A 128 12.63 -3.05 -31.40
CA LYS A 128 13.57 -3.57 -30.40
C LYS A 128 12.99 -3.56 -29.00
N VAL A 129 13.48 -4.49 -28.17
CA VAL A 129 13.25 -4.45 -26.72
C VAL A 129 14.07 -3.32 -26.12
N ALA A 130 13.44 -2.46 -25.31
CA ALA A 130 14.13 -1.43 -24.55
C ALA A 130 14.42 -1.97 -23.14
N PRO A 131 15.69 -2.24 -22.79
CA PRO A 131 16.04 -2.74 -21.46
C PRO A 131 15.80 -1.68 -20.38
N GLU A 132 15.26 -2.13 -19.25
CA GLU A 132 15.15 -1.34 -18.04
C GLU A 132 16.14 -1.85 -16.99
N VAL A 133 16.84 -0.96 -16.30
CA VAL A 133 17.80 -1.32 -15.25
C VAL A 133 17.35 -0.71 -13.94
N TYR A 134 16.94 -1.57 -13.02
CA TYR A 134 16.51 -1.19 -11.68
C TYR A 134 17.62 -1.43 -10.65
N ASN A 135 18.28 -2.57 -10.71
CA ASN A 135 19.39 -2.89 -9.80
C ASN A 135 20.65 -2.12 -10.18
N THR A 136 21.02 -1.14 -9.35
CA THR A 136 22.15 -0.25 -9.59
C THR A 136 23.51 -0.88 -9.30
N PHE A 137 23.56 -1.99 -8.56
CA PHE A 137 24.78 -2.73 -8.24
C PHE A 137 25.22 -3.59 -9.42
N THR A 138 24.34 -4.47 -9.86
CA THR A 138 24.64 -5.44 -10.94
C THR A 138 24.43 -4.85 -12.32
N LYS A 139 23.59 -3.80 -12.43
CA LYS A 139 23.11 -3.22 -13.69
C LYS A 139 22.47 -4.26 -14.63
N ALA A 140 21.90 -5.30 -14.06
CA ALA A 140 21.23 -6.35 -14.82
C ALA A 140 20.05 -5.79 -15.61
N PRO A 141 19.99 -6.00 -16.94
CA PRO A 141 18.89 -5.53 -17.77
C PRO A 141 17.66 -6.42 -17.58
N CYS A 142 16.50 -5.79 -17.49
CA CYS A 142 15.20 -6.45 -17.53
C CYS A 142 14.41 -6.00 -18.74
N ALA A 143 13.63 -6.89 -19.32
CA ALA A 143 12.65 -6.57 -20.35
C ALA A 143 11.26 -6.51 -19.73
N THR A 144 10.44 -5.57 -20.19
CA THR A 144 9.01 -5.59 -19.89
C THR A 144 8.31 -6.58 -20.80
N MET A 145 7.57 -7.52 -20.21
CA MET A 145 6.78 -8.51 -20.96
C MET A 145 5.45 -7.89 -21.41
N CYS A 146 5.02 -8.21 -22.62
CA CYS A 146 3.79 -7.63 -23.15
C CYS A 146 2.53 -8.31 -22.56
N MET A 147 1.73 -7.54 -21.85
CA MET A 147 0.47 -8.00 -21.25
C MET A 147 -0.56 -8.47 -22.31
N GLY A 148 -0.42 -8.03 -23.57
CA GLY A 148 -1.22 -8.50 -24.70
C GLY A 148 -0.97 -9.96 -25.07
N THR A 149 0.17 -10.56 -24.70
CA THR A 149 0.52 -11.93 -25.07
C THR A 149 -0.04 -12.96 -24.07
N GLU A 150 -0.59 -14.06 -24.59
CA GLU A 150 -1.08 -15.17 -23.78
C GLU A 150 0.08 -15.86 -23.05
N PHE A 151 1.24 -15.97 -23.71
CA PHE A 151 2.44 -16.56 -23.13
C PHE A 151 2.77 -15.96 -21.77
N TRP A 152 2.89 -14.63 -21.70
CA TRP A 152 3.24 -13.96 -20.44
C TRP A 152 2.15 -14.11 -19.38
N ARG A 153 0.89 -13.90 -19.77
CA ARG A 153 -0.23 -14.06 -18.84
C ARG A 153 -0.27 -15.48 -18.24
N SER A 154 -0.15 -16.49 -19.06
CA SER A 154 -0.16 -17.90 -18.60
C SER A 154 1.05 -18.24 -17.75
N HIS A 155 2.24 -17.74 -18.13
CA HIS A 155 3.48 -17.93 -17.37
C HIS A 155 3.35 -17.33 -15.96
N TYR A 156 2.92 -16.07 -15.87
CA TYR A 156 2.76 -15.39 -14.59
C TYR A 156 1.65 -16.02 -13.73
N ALA A 157 0.50 -16.35 -14.32
CA ALA A 157 -0.59 -17.04 -13.61
C ALA A 157 -0.16 -18.40 -13.04
N ASN A 158 0.69 -19.16 -13.74
CA ASN A 158 1.24 -20.41 -13.26
C ASN A 158 2.18 -20.21 -12.05
N LEU A 159 3.00 -19.15 -12.06
CA LEU A 159 3.85 -18.81 -10.92
C LEU A 159 3.02 -18.47 -9.69
N VAL A 160 1.96 -17.68 -9.88
CA VAL A 160 1.02 -17.31 -8.79
C VAL A 160 0.29 -18.55 -8.27
N GLU A 161 -0.23 -19.42 -9.14
CA GLU A 161 -0.88 -20.69 -8.75
C GLU A 161 0.03 -21.54 -7.88
N ARG A 162 1.31 -21.66 -8.26
CA ARG A 162 2.30 -22.42 -7.48
C ARG A 162 2.60 -21.77 -6.13
N ALA A 163 2.73 -20.45 -6.07
CA ALA A 163 2.94 -19.74 -4.80
C ALA A 163 1.75 -19.96 -3.84
N VAL A 164 0.55 -19.89 -4.33
CA VAL A 164 -0.67 -20.09 -3.52
C VAL A 164 -0.83 -21.56 -3.12
N ARG A 165 -0.75 -22.47 -4.09
CA ARG A 165 -1.05 -23.88 -3.87
C ARG A 165 0.06 -24.63 -3.15
N ASP A 166 1.32 -24.40 -3.56
CA ASP A 166 2.44 -25.19 -3.09
C ASP A 166 3.08 -24.57 -1.83
N LEU A 167 2.94 -23.25 -1.63
CA LEU A 167 3.55 -22.54 -0.48
C LEU A 167 2.53 -21.99 0.53
N GLY A 168 1.26 -21.89 0.17
CA GLY A 168 0.18 -21.45 1.07
C GLY A 168 0.05 -19.94 1.24
N VAL A 169 0.62 -19.12 0.33
CA VAL A 169 0.48 -17.65 0.43
C VAL A 169 -0.98 -17.21 0.24
N ASP A 170 -1.36 -16.10 0.89
CA ASP A 170 -2.73 -15.59 0.87
C ASP A 170 -3.03 -14.72 -0.34
N GLY A 171 -2.00 -14.18 -0.95
CA GLY A 171 -2.12 -13.32 -2.11
C GLY A 171 -0.78 -12.87 -2.66
N ILE A 172 -0.88 -12.10 -3.75
CA ILE A 172 0.27 -11.60 -4.49
C ILE A 172 0.21 -10.08 -4.54
N TYR A 173 1.33 -9.45 -4.21
CA TYR A 173 1.58 -8.07 -4.59
C TYR A 173 2.22 -8.06 -5.97
N MET A 174 1.50 -7.48 -6.93
CA MET A 174 1.90 -7.34 -8.33
C MET A 174 2.62 -6.01 -8.52
N ASP A 175 3.95 -6.04 -8.42
CA ASP A 175 4.76 -4.84 -8.59
C ASP A 175 4.62 -4.28 -10.01
N GLN A 176 4.58 -2.95 -10.12
CA GLN A 176 4.34 -2.20 -11.36
C GLN A 176 2.99 -2.52 -12.05
N ALA A 177 2.00 -3.03 -11.32
CA ALA A 177 0.71 -3.44 -11.88
C ALA A 177 0.00 -2.31 -12.64
N CYS A 178 -0.03 -1.10 -12.08
CA CYS A 178 -0.70 0.05 -12.68
C CYS A 178 0.16 0.79 -13.72
N SER A 179 1.20 0.13 -14.28
CA SER A 179 2.06 0.67 -15.32
C SER A 179 1.84 -0.05 -16.64
N SER A 180 1.30 0.63 -17.62
CA SER A 180 1.12 0.11 -18.98
C SER A 180 2.14 0.70 -19.94
N LEU A 181 2.58 -0.08 -20.93
CA LEU A 181 3.49 0.37 -21.98
C LEU A 181 2.89 0.16 -23.37
N ALA A 182 3.22 1.06 -24.28
CA ALA A 182 2.93 0.90 -25.70
C ALA A 182 3.85 -0.17 -26.31
N CYS A 183 3.27 -1.18 -26.97
CA CYS A 183 4.02 -2.21 -27.69
C CYS A 183 3.73 -2.14 -29.19
N TYR A 184 4.79 -2.17 -29.99
CA TYR A 184 4.69 -2.03 -31.45
C TYR A 184 4.90 -3.36 -32.19
N ASP A 185 5.00 -4.50 -31.48
CA ASP A 185 5.14 -5.79 -32.14
C ASP A 185 3.85 -6.22 -32.83
N ALA A 186 3.94 -6.47 -34.14
CA ALA A 186 2.80 -6.90 -34.94
C ALA A 186 2.37 -8.35 -34.68
N GLN A 187 3.24 -9.16 -34.05
CA GLN A 187 2.99 -10.59 -33.81
C GLN A 187 2.28 -10.86 -32.48
N HIS A 188 2.10 -9.82 -31.64
CA HIS A 188 1.48 -9.97 -30.34
C HIS A 188 -0.07 -10.01 -30.35
N GLY A 189 -0.69 -9.90 -31.54
CA GLY A 189 -2.13 -10.03 -31.69
C GLY A 189 -2.96 -8.84 -31.19
N HIS A 190 -2.32 -7.68 -30.96
CA HIS A 190 -2.97 -6.43 -30.55
C HIS A 190 -2.58 -5.25 -31.47
N PRO A 191 -3.31 -4.14 -31.44
CA PRO A 191 -2.94 -2.93 -32.19
C PRO A 191 -1.53 -2.44 -31.77
N ARG A 192 -0.77 -1.95 -32.74
CA ARG A 192 0.56 -1.39 -32.47
C ARG A 192 0.47 -0.07 -31.69
N GLY A 193 1.33 0.09 -30.73
CA GLY A 193 1.39 1.29 -29.90
C GLY A 193 0.38 1.26 -28.76
N GLY A 194 -0.54 2.21 -28.72
CA GLY A 194 -1.53 2.36 -27.66
C GLY A 194 -2.76 1.48 -27.82
N GLY A 195 -3.79 1.78 -27.05
CA GLY A 195 -5.07 1.10 -27.03
C GLY A 195 -5.38 0.39 -25.72
N THR A 196 -6.46 -0.39 -25.69
CA THR A 196 -6.95 -1.04 -24.48
C THR A 196 -6.34 -2.42 -24.21
N TYR A 197 -5.44 -2.88 -25.09
CA TYR A 197 -4.92 -4.25 -25.03
C TYR A 197 -4.23 -4.60 -23.72
N TRP A 198 -3.53 -3.63 -23.09
CA TRP A 198 -2.85 -3.85 -21.82
C TRP A 198 -3.86 -4.15 -20.72
N MET A 199 -4.90 -3.32 -20.61
CA MET A 199 -5.95 -3.52 -19.62
C MET A 199 -6.78 -4.77 -19.87
N ASN A 200 -7.08 -5.08 -21.12
CA ASN A 200 -7.74 -6.34 -21.48
C ASN A 200 -6.88 -7.55 -21.11
N GLY A 201 -5.58 -7.47 -21.34
CA GLY A 201 -4.64 -8.51 -20.94
C GLY A 201 -4.55 -8.64 -19.42
N PHE A 202 -4.49 -7.53 -18.68
CA PHE A 202 -4.48 -7.55 -17.22
C PHE A 202 -5.77 -8.13 -16.64
N ARG A 203 -6.94 -7.79 -17.21
CA ARG A 203 -8.22 -8.41 -16.85
C ARG A 203 -8.16 -9.93 -17.01
N LEU A 204 -7.73 -10.41 -18.20
CA LEU A 204 -7.60 -11.85 -18.47
C LEU A 204 -6.63 -12.54 -17.50
N LEU A 205 -5.51 -11.88 -17.15
CA LEU A 205 -4.55 -12.37 -16.17
C LEU A 205 -5.20 -12.50 -14.79
N ALA A 206 -5.85 -11.46 -14.30
CA ALA A 206 -6.48 -11.46 -12.99
C ALA A 206 -7.60 -12.52 -12.89
N GLU A 207 -8.44 -12.64 -13.92
CA GLU A 207 -9.47 -13.67 -14.01
C GLU A 207 -8.88 -15.10 -14.03
N ASP A 208 -7.79 -15.31 -14.77
CA ASP A 208 -7.10 -16.61 -14.83
C ASP A 208 -6.46 -17.00 -13.48
N ILE A 209 -5.80 -16.03 -12.81
CA ILE A 209 -5.25 -16.25 -11.47
C ILE A 209 -6.34 -16.66 -10.49
N ARG A 210 -7.45 -15.89 -10.43
CA ARG A 210 -8.57 -16.21 -9.53
C ARG A 210 -9.13 -17.58 -9.81
N ARG A 211 -9.42 -17.89 -11.07
CA ARG A 211 -9.94 -19.19 -11.48
C ARG A 211 -9.01 -20.36 -11.08
N ARG A 212 -7.70 -20.21 -11.22
CA ARG A 212 -6.73 -21.26 -10.86
C ARG A 212 -6.59 -21.42 -9.35
N CYS A 213 -6.60 -20.32 -8.60
CA CYS A 213 -6.37 -20.36 -7.16
C CYS A 213 -7.63 -20.72 -6.37
N GLU A 214 -8.80 -20.19 -6.75
CA GLU A 214 -10.08 -20.43 -6.05
C GLU A 214 -10.62 -21.84 -6.26
N ALA A 215 -10.44 -22.44 -7.45
CA ALA A 215 -10.96 -23.77 -7.77
C ALA A 215 -10.31 -24.92 -6.97
N ARG A 216 -9.32 -24.67 -6.12
CA ARG A 216 -8.47 -25.72 -5.50
C ARG A 216 -8.23 -25.56 -4.01
N ASN A 217 -9.12 -24.89 -3.28
CA ASN A 217 -9.02 -24.87 -1.82
C ASN A 217 -9.46 -26.24 -1.25
N PRO A 218 -8.52 -27.08 -0.70
CA PRO A 218 -8.86 -28.42 -0.21
C PRO A 218 -9.74 -28.41 1.04
N GLN A 219 -9.92 -27.25 1.69
CA GLN A 219 -10.59 -27.12 3.00
C GLN A 219 -12.04 -26.62 2.90
N GLY A 220 -12.58 -26.48 1.68
CA GLY A 220 -14.00 -26.13 1.49
C GLY A 220 -14.43 -24.73 1.96
N LYS A 221 -13.49 -23.90 2.42
CA LYS A 221 -13.71 -22.46 2.63
C LYS A 221 -13.21 -21.74 1.39
N GLU A 222 -14.10 -21.03 0.72
CA GLU A 222 -13.74 -20.10 -0.37
C GLU A 222 -12.83 -19.01 0.18
N ARG A 223 -11.53 -19.30 0.21
CA ARG A 223 -10.53 -18.30 0.53
C ARG A 223 -10.14 -17.65 -0.79
N ALA A 224 -10.76 -16.52 -1.08
CA ALA A 224 -10.43 -15.77 -2.28
C ALA A 224 -8.98 -15.28 -2.20
N ILE A 225 -8.20 -15.52 -3.25
CA ILE A 225 -6.85 -14.95 -3.36
C ILE A 225 -6.93 -13.43 -3.37
N VAL A 226 -6.03 -12.78 -2.63
CA VAL A 226 -5.89 -11.32 -2.65
C VAL A 226 -4.90 -10.90 -3.73
N LEU A 227 -5.33 -10.02 -4.62
CA LEU A 227 -4.48 -9.37 -5.60
C LEU A 227 -4.25 -7.93 -5.18
N ALA A 228 -3.03 -7.61 -4.86
CA ALA A 228 -2.59 -6.26 -4.57
C ALA A 228 -1.69 -5.75 -5.70
N GLY A 229 -1.69 -4.45 -5.98
CA GLY A 229 -0.86 -3.91 -7.04
C GLY A 229 -0.10 -2.66 -6.63
N GLU A 230 1.04 -2.42 -7.28
CA GLU A 230 1.74 -1.16 -7.13
C GLU A 230 1.01 -0.03 -7.85
N GLY A 231 0.90 1.09 -7.16
CA GLY A 231 0.22 2.27 -7.65
C GLY A 231 -1.30 2.20 -7.49
N CYS A 232 -1.94 3.29 -7.80
CA CYS A 232 -3.38 3.45 -7.70
C CYS A 232 -3.90 3.90 -9.06
N GLY A 233 -4.67 3.04 -9.73
CA GLY A 233 -5.18 3.31 -11.07
C GLY A 233 -6.66 2.92 -11.20
N GLU A 234 -7.47 3.82 -11.73
CA GLU A 234 -8.91 3.62 -11.94
C GLU A 234 -9.19 2.34 -12.72
N ALA A 235 -8.47 2.11 -13.81
CA ALA A 235 -8.68 0.96 -14.68
C ALA A 235 -8.41 -0.40 -14.00
N TRP A 236 -7.66 -0.42 -12.89
CA TRP A 236 -7.34 -1.62 -12.13
C TRP A 236 -8.26 -1.90 -10.96
N LEU A 237 -9.12 -0.94 -10.57
CA LEU A 237 -10.10 -1.10 -9.48
C LEU A 237 -10.95 -2.38 -9.58
N PRO A 238 -11.42 -2.82 -10.76
CA PRO A 238 -12.21 -4.05 -10.85
C PRO A 238 -11.40 -5.33 -10.56
N TYR A 239 -10.08 -5.28 -10.58
CA TYR A 239 -9.21 -6.46 -10.57
C TYR A 239 -8.32 -6.58 -9.34
N LEU A 240 -7.96 -5.45 -8.73
CA LEU A 240 -7.12 -5.41 -7.54
C LEU A 240 -7.98 -5.19 -6.28
N ASP A 241 -7.71 -5.95 -5.23
CA ASP A 241 -8.36 -5.81 -3.93
C ASP A 241 -7.68 -4.74 -3.08
N LEU A 242 -6.35 -4.64 -3.21
CA LEU A 242 -5.51 -3.71 -2.47
C LEU A 242 -4.61 -2.92 -3.42
N MET A 243 -4.43 -1.64 -3.14
CA MET A 243 -3.59 -0.74 -3.94
C MET A 243 -2.51 -0.13 -3.07
N LEU A 244 -1.25 -0.43 -3.40
CA LEU A 244 -0.11 0.15 -2.72
C LEU A 244 -0.02 1.65 -3.02
N SER A 245 -0.11 2.46 -1.98
CA SER A 245 0.01 3.92 -2.09
C SER A 245 1.25 4.42 -1.35
N LEU A 246 2.30 4.70 -2.11
CA LEU A 246 3.57 5.21 -1.59
C LEU A 246 3.55 6.72 -1.35
N GLN A 247 2.56 7.41 -1.91
CA GLN A 247 2.52 8.87 -1.99
C GLN A 247 2.27 9.57 -0.66
N VAL A 248 1.90 8.85 0.40
CA VAL A 248 1.87 9.44 1.75
C VAL A 248 3.28 9.78 2.22
N SER A 249 4.28 9.08 1.72
CA SER A 249 5.70 9.35 1.96
C SER A 249 6.25 10.31 0.91
N LYS A 250 6.09 11.60 1.11
CA LYS A 250 6.62 12.67 0.25
C LYS A 250 8.11 12.49 -0.05
N GLU A 251 8.84 11.96 0.90
CA GLU A 251 10.28 11.74 0.92
C GLU A 251 10.76 10.82 -0.20
N ARG A 252 9.91 9.92 -0.64
CA ARG A 252 10.28 8.94 -1.66
C ARG A 252 10.30 9.51 -3.06
N TYR A 253 9.40 10.43 -3.36
CA TYR A 253 9.14 10.90 -4.71
C TYR A 253 9.32 12.41 -4.90
N ALA A 254 9.28 13.21 -3.83
CA ALA A 254 9.39 14.64 -3.94
C ALA A 254 10.83 15.05 -4.26
N ALA A 255 10.99 15.89 -5.27
CA ALA A 255 12.17 16.70 -5.41
C ALA A 255 12.22 17.75 -4.29
N GLN A 256 13.39 18.30 -4.03
CA GLN A 256 13.61 19.31 -2.99
C GLN A 256 12.70 20.54 -3.16
N ASP A 257 12.27 20.81 -4.39
CA ASP A 257 11.44 21.96 -4.79
C ASP A 257 9.93 21.72 -4.72
N GLY A 258 9.56 20.65 -4.10
CA GLY A 258 8.32 20.38 -3.44
C GLY A 258 7.00 20.56 -4.16
N TRP A 259 6.57 19.62 -4.96
CA TRP A 259 5.13 19.36 -5.05
C TRP A 259 4.64 18.70 -3.77
N GLU A 260 3.42 19.02 -3.37
CA GLU A 260 2.77 18.39 -2.21
C GLU A 260 2.00 17.16 -2.63
N THR A 261 2.05 16.13 -1.80
CA THR A 261 1.19 14.97 -1.95
C THR A 261 -0.22 15.32 -1.53
N ILE A 262 -1.19 15.10 -2.40
CA ILE A 262 -2.61 15.28 -2.12
C ILE A 262 -3.33 13.92 -2.20
N PRO A 263 -4.39 13.69 -1.43
CA PRO A 263 -5.12 12.42 -1.42
C PRO A 263 -6.10 12.30 -2.60
N PHE A 264 -5.62 12.52 -3.82
CA PHE A 264 -6.48 12.56 -5.01
C PHE A 264 -7.21 11.22 -5.23
N PHE A 265 -6.47 10.11 -5.18
CA PHE A 265 -7.06 8.79 -5.38
C PHE A 265 -8.10 8.46 -4.31
N GLN A 266 -7.79 8.75 -3.04
CA GLN A 266 -8.71 8.53 -1.92
C GLN A 266 -9.96 9.41 -2.02
N ALA A 267 -9.79 10.65 -2.48
CA ALA A 267 -10.92 11.58 -2.65
C ALA A 267 -11.93 11.10 -3.70
N VAL A 268 -11.47 10.36 -4.70
CA VAL A 268 -12.33 9.90 -5.80
C VAL A 268 -12.74 8.42 -5.64
N TYR A 269 -11.82 7.56 -5.19
CA TYR A 269 -11.97 6.11 -5.32
C TYR A 269 -11.93 5.33 -4.01
N HIS A 270 -11.85 5.97 -2.84
CA HIS A 270 -11.70 5.25 -1.57
C HIS A 270 -12.79 4.20 -1.33
N ALA A 271 -14.04 4.48 -1.73
CA ALA A 271 -15.16 3.53 -1.60
C ALA A 271 -15.00 2.26 -2.47
N TYR A 272 -14.12 2.29 -3.46
CA TYR A 272 -13.94 1.20 -4.44
C TYR A 272 -12.67 0.39 -4.25
N GLY A 273 -11.69 0.88 -3.50
CA GLY A 273 -10.40 0.22 -3.32
C GLY A 273 -9.77 0.51 -1.97
N VAL A 274 -9.05 -0.44 -1.40
CA VAL A 274 -8.28 -0.26 -0.16
C VAL A 274 -6.88 0.16 -0.50
N THR A 275 -6.41 1.26 0.08
CA THR A 275 -5.01 1.69 -0.02
C THR A 275 -4.21 1.24 1.20
N TYR A 276 -2.95 0.83 0.98
CA TYR A 276 -2.02 0.38 2.01
C TYR A 276 -0.57 0.64 1.56
N GLY A 277 0.41 0.29 2.38
CA GLY A 277 1.78 0.16 1.94
C GLY A 277 2.56 1.46 1.84
N ASN A 278 2.26 2.47 2.68
CA ASN A 278 3.18 3.59 2.84
C ASN A 278 4.54 3.07 3.33
N TYR A 279 5.61 3.49 2.65
CA TYR A 279 6.97 3.09 3.01
C TYR A 279 7.52 3.94 4.15
N SER A 280 6.87 3.86 5.33
CA SER A 280 7.35 4.48 6.56
C SER A 280 8.27 3.52 7.29
N SER A 281 9.52 3.89 7.47
CA SER A 281 10.55 3.05 8.08
C SER A 281 11.34 3.81 9.14
N LEU A 282 11.72 3.09 10.18
CA LEU A 282 12.60 3.58 11.26
C LEU A 282 14.05 3.11 11.07
N THR A 283 14.34 2.45 9.94
CA THR A 283 15.69 1.93 9.62
C THR A 283 16.23 2.53 8.34
N MET A 284 17.55 2.45 8.19
CA MET A 284 18.20 2.64 6.89
C MET A 284 17.64 1.64 5.87
N PRO A 285 17.73 1.96 4.56
CA PRO A 285 17.30 1.04 3.52
C PRO A 285 17.98 -0.33 3.67
N PRO A 286 17.22 -1.42 3.54
CA PRO A 286 17.77 -2.77 3.63
C PRO A 286 18.58 -3.14 2.40
N TYR A 287 19.35 -4.24 2.51
CA TYR A 287 20.18 -4.80 1.46
C TYR A 287 19.81 -6.26 1.25
N ASP A 288 19.62 -6.67 -0.01
CA ASP A 288 19.33 -8.06 -0.34
C ASP A 288 20.61 -8.90 -0.23
N ASP A 289 20.61 -9.95 0.57
CA ASP A 289 21.74 -10.85 0.78
C ASP A 289 22.14 -11.66 -0.48
N LEU A 290 21.31 -11.63 -1.52
CA LEU A 290 21.61 -12.18 -2.84
C LEU A 290 22.26 -11.18 -3.81
N TRP A 291 22.38 -9.90 -3.44
CA TRP A 291 23.18 -8.92 -4.18
C TRP A 291 24.67 -9.11 -3.93
N PRO A 292 25.56 -8.54 -4.79
CA PRO A 292 27.00 -8.71 -4.63
C PRO A 292 27.50 -8.22 -3.27
N ALA A 293 28.18 -9.11 -2.52
CA ALA A 293 28.55 -8.90 -1.12
C ALA A 293 29.45 -7.66 -0.89
N GLU A 294 30.20 -7.23 -1.90
CA GLU A 294 31.04 -6.03 -1.84
C GLU A 294 30.27 -4.73 -1.62
N PHE A 295 28.96 -4.73 -1.91
CA PHE A 295 28.06 -3.59 -1.69
C PHE A 295 27.28 -3.68 -0.37
N ALA A 296 27.44 -4.77 0.38
CA ALA A 296 26.71 -4.98 1.62
C ALA A 296 27.06 -3.90 2.67
N PRO A 297 26.08 -3.29 3.34
CA PRO A 297 26.35 -2.37 4.42
C PRO A 297 26.94 -3.10 5.62
N LYS A 298 27.81 -2.41 6.38
CA LYS A 298 28.43 -2.98 7.59
C LYS A 298 27.39 -3.33 8.67
N GLU A 299 26.32 -2.57 8.74
CA GLU A 299 25.23 -2.74 9.71
C GLU A 299 23.91 -2.87 8.94
N PRO A 300 23.41 -4.11 8.73
CA PRO A 300 22.09 -4.30 8.14
C PRO A 300 20.99 -3.76 9.08
N LEU A 301 19.98 -3.14 8.51
CA LEU A 301 18.82 -2.57 9.22
C LEU A 301 19.16 -1.60 10.35
N LYS A 302 20.23 -0.80 10.19
CA LYS A 302 20.58 0.27 11.13
C LYS A 302 19.40 1.23 11.33
N LEU A 303 19.13 1.61 12.59
CA LEU A 303 18.12 2.61 12.90
C LEU A 303 18.47 3.97 12.29
N LEU A 304 17.45 4.65 11.79
CA LEU A 304 17.54 6.04 11.35
C LEU A 304 17.83 6.97 12.53
N ASP A 305 18.47 8.09 12.25
CA ASP A 305 18.64 9.16 13.22
C ASP A 305 17.25 9.64 13.73
N ARG A 306 17.17 9.92 15.05
CA ARG A 306 15.94 10.39 15.70
C ARG A 306 15.46 11.75 15.19
N LYS A 307 16.32 12.53 14.53
CA LYS A 307 15.89 13.79 13.88
C LYS A 307 14.79 13.56 12.84
N PHE A 308 14.69 12.34 12.29
CA PHE A 308 13.65 11.95 11.34
C PHE A 308 12.37 11.37 11.99
N SER A 309 12.28 11.35 13.33
CA SER A 309 11.09 10.83 14.02
C SER A 309 9.81 11.54 13.60
N GLN A 310 9.83 12.87 13.47
CA GLN A 310 8.65 13.62 13.04
C GLN A 310 8.23 13.34 11.61
N GLN A 311 9.15 12.98 10.72
CA GLN A 311 8.83 12.49 9.38
C GLN A 311 7.98 11.22 9.46
N PHE A 312 8.40 10.23 10.25
CA PHE A 312 7.64 9.00 10.44
C PHE A 312 6.24 9.28 11.00
N LEU A 313 6.14 10.13 12.02
CA LEU A 313 4.85 10.52 12.59
C LEU A 313 3.94 11.19 11.54
N LEU A 314 4.49 12.09 10.71
CA LEU A 314 3.74 12.75 9.64
C LEU A 314 3.23 11.78 8.59
N GLU A 315 4.03 10.80 8.18
CA GLU A 315 3.64 9.77 7.23
C GLU A 315 2.50 8.90 7.78
N GLN A 316 2.59 8.49 9.04
CA GLN A 316 1.53 7.72 9.70
C GLN A 316 0.25 8.56 9.88
N ALA A 317 0.39 9.83 10.26
CA ALA A 317 -0.75 10.75 10.37
C ALA A 317 -1.45 10.95 9.02
N ARG A 318 -0.70 11.12 7.92
CA ARG A 318 -1.27 11.21 6.56
C ARG A 318 -2.00 9.93 6.18
N ALA A 319 -1.38 8.76 6.37
CA ALA A 319 -2.02 7.48 6.10
C ALA A 319 -3.36 7.37 6.84
N PHE A 320 -3.39 7.74 8.12
CA PHE A 320 -4.60 7.72 8.94
C PHE A 320 -5.68 8.65 8.42
N VAL A 321 -5.40 9.94 8.24
CA VAL A 321 -6.43 10.92 7.84
C VAL A 321 -6.92 10.70 6.41
N TRP A 322 -6.13 10.05 5.56
CA TRP A 322 -6.49 9.71 4.19
C TRP A 322 -7.07 8.29 4.03
N GLY A 323 -7.35 7.61 5.14
CA GLY A 323 -8.02 6.30 5.11
C GLY A 323 -7.16 5.15 4.60
N GLN A 324 -5.84 5.31 4.53
CA GLN A 324 -4.92 4.24 4.16
C GLN A 324 -4.69 3.28 5.34
N GLN A 325 -4.62 1.99 5.08
CA GLN A 325 -4.26 1.03 6.12
C GLN A 325 -2.83 1.26 6.61
N PRO A 326 -2.60 1.30 7.94
CA PRO A 326 -1.29 1.60 8.50
C PRO A 326 -0.25 0.56 8.12
N THR A 327 0.94 1.03 7.79
CA THR A 327 2.07 0.18 7.39
C THR A 327 3.35 0.64 8.06
N ILE A 328 4.16 -0.30 8.53
CA ILE A 328 5.55 -0.06 8.93
C ILE A 328 6.47 -0.93 8.10
N ALA A 329 7.51 -0.33 7.52
CA ALA A 329 8.50 -1.04 6.72
C ALA A 329 9.75 -1.36 7.54
N ASN A 330 10.35 -2.54 7.29
CA ASN A 330 11.57 -3.02 7.96
C ASN A 330 11.43 -3.06 9.48
N PHE A 331 10.29 -3.49 9.95
CA PHE A 331 9.99 -3.55 11.38
C PHE A 331 10.76 -4.68 12.06
N LEU A 332 11.33 -4.35 13.21
CA LEU A 332 11.96 -5.30 14.13
C LEU A 332 11.33 -5.14 15.52
N PRO A 333 11.07 -6.24 16.27
CA PRO A 333 10.43 -6.17 17.59
C PRO A 333 11.15 -5.24 18.57
N GLY A 334 12.46 -5.12 18.49
CA GLY A 334 13.25 -4.20 19.32
C GLY A 334 12.90 -2.73 19.13
N GLN A 335 12.27 -2.36 18.03
CA GLN A 335 11.81 -0.98 17.77
C GLN A 335 10.67 -0.56 18.71
N LEU A 336 9.87 -1.49 19.22
CA LEU A 336 8.83 -1.21 20.22
C LEU A 336 9.41 -0.49 21.44
N ALA A 337 10.59 -0.88 21.89
CA ALA A 337 11.28 -0.22 22.99
C ALA A 337 12.21 0.91 22.52
N GLN A 338 12.96 0.70 21.43
CA GLN A 338 13.98 1.66 20.97
C GLN A 338 13.36 2.90 20.31
N ARG A 339 12.15 2.79 19.80
CA ARG A 339 11.38 3.80 19.07
C ARG A 339 9.93 3.85 19.58
N SER A 340 9.76 3.79 20.90
CA SER A 340 8.45 3.70 21.53
C SER A 340 7.52 4.85 21.11
N GLU A 341 8.02 6.07 21.00
CA GLU A 341 7.21 7.21 20.57
C GLU A 341 6.58 7.04 19.19
N GLU A 342 7.37 6.53 18.24
CA GLU A 342 6.93 6.32 16.88
C GLU A 342 6.01 5.10 16.76
N THR A 343 6.35 4.02 17.45
CA THR A 343 5.56 2.78 17.40
C THR A 343 4.26 2.91 18.19
N GLU A 344 4.25 3.58 19.34
CA GLU A 344 3.02 3.91 20.10
C GLU A 344 2.07 4.78 19.28
N PHE A 345 2.61 5.77 18.54
CA PHE A 345 1.79 6.59 17.65
C PHE A 345 1.15 5.76 16.54
N LEU A 346 1.91 4.88 15.87
CA LEU A 346 1.38 3.94 14.89
C LEU A 346 0.26 3.06 15.49
N MET A 347 0.49 2.49 16.68
CA MET A 347 -0.49 1.62 17.34
C MET A 347 -1.75 2.40 17.73
N ARG A 348 -1.62 3.63 18.24
CA ARG A 348 -2.75 4.52 18.54
C ARG A 348 -3.59 4.78 17.29
N LEU A 349 -2.96 5.18 16.17
CA LEU A 349 -3.67 5.43 14.92
C LEU A 349 -4.37 4.18 14.40
N SER A 350 -3.75 3.02 14.51
CA SER A 350 -4.32 1.74 14.09
C SER A 350 -5.55 1.39 14.93
N THR A 351 -5.49 1.55 16.25
CA THR A 351 -6.60 1.31 17.16
C THR A 351 -7.78 2.24 16.88
N ILE A 352 -7.52 3.53 16.69
CA ILE A 352 -8.57 4.51 16.39
C ILE A 352 -9.19 4.21 15.02
N ARG A 353 -8.36 3.86 14.03
CA ARG A 353 -8.82 3.50 12.70
C ARG A 353 -9.78 2.30 12.75
N SER A 354 -9.43 1.25 13.45
CA SER A 354 -10.26 0.07 13.59
C SER A 354 -11.64 0.40 14.20
N ARG A 355 -11.68 1.25 15.22
CA ARG A 355 -12.93 1.73 15.82
C ARG A 355 -13.75 2.63 14.89
N ALA A 356 -13.12 3.28 13.94
CA ALA A 356 -13.72 4.18 12.97
C ALA A 356 -13.78 3.56 11.55
N ALA A 357 -13.73 2.23 11.43
CA ALA A 357 -13.65 1.53 10.14
C ALA A 357 -14.83 1.87 9.20
N LYS A 358 -16.02 2.14 9.73
CA LYS A 358 -17.16 2.57 8.89
C LYS A 358 -16.87 3.84 8.07
N TYR A 359 -15.93 4.68 8.54
CA TYR A 359 -15.44 5.86 7.84
C TYR A 359 -14.18 5.57 7.05
N LEU A 360 -13.14 5.06 7.74
CA LEU A 360 -11.79 4.96 7.22
C LEU A 360 -11.52 3.73 6.34
N LEU A 361 -12.44 2.77 6.31
CA LEU A 361 -12.39 1.62 5.40
C LEU A 361 -13.54 1.65 4.38
N HIS A 362 -14.75 2.06 4.81
CA HIS A 362 -15.95 1.98 3.97
C HIS A 362 -16.52 3.33 3.58
N GLY A 363 -15.97 4.42 4.09
CA GLY A 363 -16.50 5.76 3.87
C GLY A 363 -16.06 6.41 2.56
N THR A 364 -16.75 7.49 2.21
CA THR A 364 -16.36 8.39 1.13
C THR A 364 -15.57 9.55 1.71
N PHE A 365 -14.42 9.87 1.11
CA PHE A 365 -13.60 11.00 1.51
C PHE A 365 -14.26 12.33 1.15
N LEU A 366 -14.28 13.26 2.07
CA LEU A 366 -14.81 14.60 1.90
C LEU A 366 -13.68 15.63 2.00
N ARG A 367 -13.91 16.85 1.52
CA ARG A 367 -12.97 17.96 1.75
C ARG A 367 -12.82 18.18 3.26
N PRO A 368 -11.60 18.07 3.83
CA PRO A 368 -11.39 18.35 5.24
C PRO A 368 -11.61 19.84 5.57
N PRO A 369 -11.90 20.17 6.85
CA PRO A 369 -11.91 21.57 7.27
C PRO A 369 -10.49 22.15 7.19
N GLU A 370 -10.41 23.45 6.96
CA GLU A 370 -9.14 24.16 7.05
C GLU A 370 -8.72 24.31 8.51
N LEU A 371 -7.61 23.65 8.86
CA LEU A 371 -7.02 23.75 10.19
C LEU A 371 -5.98 24.86 10.20
N HIS A 372 -6.12 25.83 11.09
CA HIS A 372 -5.07 26.83 11.37
C HIS A 372 -4.04 26.24 12.35
N ALA A 373 -3.42 25.12 11.95
CA ALA A 373 -2.41 24.46 12.76
C ALA A 373 -1.04 25.15 12.64
N PRO A 374 -0.26 25.22 13.73
CA PRO A 374 1.12 25.66 13.65
C PRO A 374 1.93 24.84 12.66
N GLN A 375 2.89 25.52 12.01
CA GLN A 375 3.82 24.90 11.06
C GLN A 375 5.17 24.69 11.72
N ALA A 376 5.90 23.65 11.34
CA ALA A 376 7.28 23.43 11.73
C ALA A 376 8.13 22.95 10.55
N THR A 377 9.40 23.33 10.54
CA THR A 377 10.38 22.83 9.58
C THR A 377 10.96 21.53 10.12
N LEU A 378 10.69 20.42 9.45
CA LEU A 378 11.07 19.08 9.83
C LEU A 378 12.30 18.62 9.05
N ASP A 379 13.19 17.86 9.71
CA ASP A 379 14.24 17.12 9.03
C ASP A 379 13.62 15.90 8.34
N MET A 380 13.87 15.79 7.05
CA MET A 380 13.28 14.79 6.16
C MET A 380 14.40 13.96 5.53
N SER A 381 14.11 12.71 5.25
CA SER A 381 15.01 11.80 4.57
C SER A 381 14.34 11.14 3.39
N ARG A 382 15.05 11.04 2.28
CA ARG A 382 14.61 10.21 1.16
C ARG A 382 15.07 8.78 1.43
N LEU A 383 14.11 7.92 1.73
CA LEU A 383 14.33 6.48 1.89
C LEU A 383 14.11 5.81 0.53
N SER A 384 15.14 5.18 -0.01
CA SER A 384 15.00 4.30 -1.16
C SER A 384 14.97 2.85 -0.69
N ILE A 385 14.15 2.02 -1.33
CA ILE A 385 14.23 0.56 -1.17
C ILE A 385 15.53 0.00 -1.77
N TYR A 386 16.21 0.79 -2.61
CA TYR A 386 17.48 0.44 -3.21
C TYR A 386 18.60 0.96 -2.31
N ALA A 387 19.01 0.14 -1.35
CA ALA A 387 20.20 0.42 -0.54
C ALA A 387 21.41 0.64 -1.47
N GLY A 388 22.17 1.68 -1.23
CA GLY A 388 23.41 1.93 -1.94
C GLY A 388 23.30 2.65 -3.28
N GLN A 389 22.12 3.09 -3.70
CA GLN A 389 22.06 4.07 -4.77
C GLN A 389 22.82 5.34 -4.32
N LYS A 390 24.05 5.50 -4.83
CA LYS A 390 24.91 6.69 -4.62
C LYS A 390 24.94 7.19 -3.17
N GLY A 391 25.41 6.35 -2.25
CA GLY A 391 25.86 6.83 -0.94
C GLY A 391 24.78 7.04 0.10
N GLY A 392 23.61 6.46 -0.01
CA GLY A 392 22.70 6.35 1.10
C GLY A 392 21.57 7.36 1.14
N LEU A 393 21.30 7.86 2.33
CA LEU A 393 20.18 8.73 2.66
C LEU A 393 20.38 10.14 2.08
N THR A 394 19.40 10.62 1.32
CA THR A 394 19.32 12.04 0.95
C THR A 394 18.52 12.78 2.01
N GLU A 395 19.12 13.81 2.60
CA GLU A 395 18.51 14.63 3.63
C GLU A 395 18.02 15.95 3.04
N PHE A 396 16.88 16.45 3.51
CA PHE A 396 16.38 17.77 3.21
C PHE A 396 15.46 18.27 4.34
N ARG A 397 15.01 19.51 4.26
CA ARG A 397 14.07 20.09 5.23
C ARG A 397 12.81 20.54 4.53
N ALA A 398 11.65 20.34 5.17
CA ALA A 398 10.37 20.75 4.66
C ALA A 398 9.47 21.30 5.77
N THR A 399 8.75 22.39 5.49
CA THR A 399 7.77 22.95 6.42
C THR A 399 6.44 22.21 6.26
N ASN A 400 5.91 21.71 7.38
CA ASN A 400 4.69 20.94 7.42
C ASN A 400 3.82 21.36 8.61
N PRO A 401 2.47 21.23 8.53
CA PRO A 401 1.59 21.47 9.65
C PRO A 401 1.80 20.44 10.74
N LEU A 402 1.72 20.86 11.99
CA LEU A 402 1.85 19.97 13.16
C LEU A 402 0.58 19.20 13.49
N ALA A 403 -0.55 19.54 12.87
CA ALA A 403 -1.78 18.75 12.90
C ALA A 403 -2.44 18.76 11.53
N ILE A 404 -3.03 17.63 11.16
CA ILE A 404 -3.70 17.43 9.88
C ILE A 404 -5.07 16.81 10.09
N ALA A 405 -5.98 17.02 9.14
CA ALA A 405 -7.33 16.50 9.18
C ALA A 405 -7.73 15.77 7.90
N GLY A 406 -8.66 14.83 8.05
CA GLY A 406 -9.48 14.25 6.99
C GLY A 406 -10.97 14.45 7.32
N ALA A 407 -11.83 14.24 6.35
CA ALA A 407 -13.27 14.24 6.56
C ALA A 407 -13.91 13.10 5.76
N TRP A 408 -14.94 12.50 6.32
CA TRP A 408 -15.49 11.23 5.83
C TRP A 408 -17.00 11.18 5.96
N ARG A 409 -17.66 10.53 5.00
CA ARG A 409 -19.05 10.12 5.09
C ARG A 409 -19.15 8.61 5.09
N ALA A 410 -19.75 8.05 6.12
CA ALA A 410 -20.04 6.62 6.20
C ALA A 410 -21.21 6.24 5.26
N PRO A 411 -21.36 4.96 4.89
CA PRO A 411 -22.48 4.48 4.07
C PRO A 411 -23.86 4.74 4.69
N ASP A 412 -23.96 4.82 6.01
CA ASP A 412 -25.18 5.16 6.73
C ASP A 412 -25.51 6.66 6.73
N GLY A 413 -24.64 7.50 6.16
CA GLY A 413 -24.77 8.95 6.05
C GLY A 413 -24.20 9.73 7.23
N ASP A 414 -23.67 9.07 8.26
CA ASP A 414 -22.95 9.74 9.33
C ASP A 414 -21.66 10.39 8.80
N VAL A 415 -21.23 11.46 9.46
CA VAL A 415 -20.03 12.22 9.05
C VAL A 415 -18.99 12.16 10.15
N ALA A 416 -17.73 12.10 9.78
CA ALA A 416 -16.62 12.16 10.72
C ALA A 416 -15.49 13.04 10.24
N LEU A 417 -14.80 13.67 11.19
CA LEU A 417 -13.50 14.33 10.98
C LEU A 417 -12.44 13.49 11.67
N THR A 418 -11.40 13.16 10.94
CA THR A 418 -10.20 12.53 11.49
C THR A 418 -9.15 13.58 11.73
N LEU A 419 -8.52 13.56 12.88
CA LEU A 419 -7.49 14.53 13.28
C LEU A 419 -6.29 13.78 13.85
N ALA A 420 -5.09 14.23 13.48
CA ALA A 420 -3.85 13.70 14.01
C ALA A 420 -2.84 14.81 14.21
N SER A 421 -2.24 14.87 15.41
CA SER A 421 -1.18 15.81 15.78
C SER A 421 0.15 15.08 15.86
N ILE A 422 1.18 15.65 15.23
CA ILE A 422 2.58 15.22 15.37
C ILE A 422 3.38 16.10 16.33
N ALA A 423 2.72 17.09 16.95
CA ALA A 423 3.35 18.01 17.86
C ALA A 423 3.81 17.32 19.16
N GLY A 424 4.94 17.73 19.68
CA GLY A 424 5.43 17.30 21.00
C GLY A 424 4.83 18.10 22.17
N GLN A 425 3.93 19.07 21.88
CA GLN A 425 3.25 19.94 22.83
C GLN A 425 1.75 19.94 22.54
N PRO A 426 0.89 20.25 23.52
CA PRO A 426 -0.54 20.41 23.28
C PRO A 426 -0.82 21.48 22.22
N LEU A 427 -1.81 21.23 21.36
CA LEU A 427 -2.26 22.17 20.34
C LEU A 427 -3.72 22.56 20.56
N ASP A 428 -3.99 23.85 20.59
CA ASP A 428 -5.34 24.39 20.51
C ASP A 428 -5.68 24.64 19.03
N LEU A 429 -6.65 23.90 18.55
CA LEU A 429 -7.14 24.02 17.18
C LEU A 429 -8.52 24.69 17.18
N SER A 430 -8.71 25.60 16.24
CA SER A 430 -10.02 26.18 15.96
C SER A 430 -10.29 26.15 14.47
N PHE A 431 -11.48 25.73 14.09
CA PHE A 431 -11.91 25.67 12.70
C PHE A 431 -13.43 25.76 12.60
N THR A 432 -13.92 26.15 11.44
CA THR A 432 -15.35 26.21 11.16
C THR A 432 -15.80 25.10 10.26
N LEU A 433 -16.92 24.48 10.60
CA LEU A 433 -17.53 23.46 9.77
C LEU A 433 -18.63 24.09 8.89
N ASP A 434 -18.53 23.84 7.58
CA ASP A 434 -19.57 24.22 6.63
C ASP A 434 -20.73 23.21 6.69
N ALA A 435 -21.77 23.52 7.45
CA ALA A 435 -22.92 22.65 7.63
C ALA A 435 -23.66 22.36 6.31
N GLY A 436 -23.63 23.28 5.35
CA GLY A 436 -24.23 23.12 4.02
C GLY A 436 -23.48 22.07 3.19
N TYR A 437 -22.16 22.08 3.27
CA TYR A 437 -21.30 21.11 2.59
C TYR A 437 -21.37 19.73 3.23
N TYR A 438 -21.16 19.65 4.56
CA TYR A 438 -21.11 18.36 5.26
C TYR A 438 -22.47 17.70 5.38
N ARG A 439 -23.58 18.43 5.27
CA ARG A 439 -24.94 17.90 5.39
C ARG A 439 -25.08 16.93 6.56
N PHE A 440 -24.71 17.41 7.75
CA PHE A 440 -24.79 16.59 8.96
C PHE A 440 -26.18 16.02 9.19
N PRO A 441 -26.31 14.82 9.77
CA PRO A 441 -27.59 14.30 10.17
C PRO A 441 -28.35 15.29 11.07
N LYS A 442 -29.67 15.44 10.85
CA LYS A 442 -30.48 16.36 11.65
C LYS A 442 -30.47 15.90 13.12
N GLY A 443 -30.14 16.85 14.02
CA GLY A 443 -30.03 16.55 15.43
C GLY A 443 -28.84 15.69 15.85
N ALA A 444 -27.83 15.57 14.98
CA ALA A 444 -26.68 14.71 15.21
C ALA A 444 -26.06 14.93 16.60
N ARG A 445 -25.79 13.83 17.25
CA ARG A 445 -24.93 13.79 18.42
C ARG A 445 -23.47 13.79 17.97
N VAL A 446 -22.62 14.43 18.75
CA VAL A 446 -21.20 14.51 18.47
C VAL A 446 -20.45 13.59 19.42
N TYR A 447 -19.64 12.70 18.87
CA TYR A 447 -18.82 11.77 19.64
C TYR A 447 -17.35 12.01 19.32
N ARG A 448 -16.52 11.74 20.30
CA ARG A 448 -15.08 11.58 20.12
C ARG A 448 -14.74 10.10 20.20
N ILE A 449 -14.03 9.61 19.20
CA ILE A 449 -13.46 8.26 19.16
C ILE A 449 -11.95 8.41 19.25
N ASP A 450 -11.36 7.77 20.25
CA ASP A 450 -9.91 7.71 20.47
C ASP A 450 -9.50 6.30 20.91
N GLU A 451 -8.24 6.11 21.33
CA GLU A 451 -7.74 4.82 21.78
C GLU A 451 -8.45 4.29 23.03
N THR A 452 -9.16 5.13 23.79
CA THR A 452 -9.90 4.72 24.97
C THR A 452 -11.33 4.30 24.67
N GLY A 453 -11.88 4.71 23.54
CA GLY A 453 -13.23 4.34 23.10
C GLY A 453 -14.00 5.47 22.42
N ARG A 454 -15.32 5.31 22.38
CA ARG A 454 -16.27 6.26 21.81
C ARG A 454 -17.06 6.91 22.92
N ARG A 455 -16.98 8.25 23.05
CA ARG A 455 -17.73 9.01 24.07
C ARG A 455 -18.46 10.20 23.47
N GLN A 456 -19.67 10.48 23.91
CA GLN A 456 -20.41 11.64 23.49
C GLN A 456 -19.79 12.92 24.09
N ILE A 457 -19.60 13.94 23.26
CA ILE A 457 -19.04 15.23 23.66
C ILE A 457 -20.00 16.40 23.44
N GLY A 458 -21.13 16.18 22.74
CA GLY A 458 -22.11 17.24 22.50
C GLY A 458 -23.17 16.87 21.47
N ARG A 459 -23.81 17.91 20.96
CA ARG A 459 -24.75 17.86 19.83
C ARG A 459 -24.38 18.94 18.81
N ILE A 460 -24.70 18.68 17.54
CA ILE A 460 -24.50 19.68 16.49
C ILE A 460 -25.30 20.95 16.80
N GLY A 461 -24.75 22.09 16.48
CA GLY A 461 -25.31 23.40 16.85
C GLY A 461 -24.68 24.02 18.09
N GLN A 462 -24.10 23.21 18.99
CA GLN A 462 -23.32 23.69 20.15
C GLN A 462 -21.82 23.77 19.87
N LEU A 463 -21.35 23.01 18.87
CA LEU A 463 -19.93 22.83 18.57
C LEU A 463 -19.47 23.49 17.26
N LEU A 464 -20.29 24.37 16.66
CA LEU A 464 -19.92 25.17 15.48
C LEU A 464 -19.79 26.63 15.88
N PRO A 465 -18.62 27.28 15.74
CA PRO A 465 -17.30 26.75 15.31
C PRO A 465 -16.71 25.78 16.32
N MET A 466 -15.84 24.86 15.80
CA MET A 466 -15.17 23.86 16.63
C MET A 466 -13.92 24.45 17.30
N LYS A 467 -13.75 24.12 18.57
CA LYS A 467 -12.48 24.29 19.30
C LYS A 467 -12.08 22.95 19.88
N LEU A 468 -10.86 22.57 19.67
CA LEU A 468 -10.35 21.27 20.10
C LEU A 468 -8.92 21.42 20.62
N ASN A 469 -8.67 20.89 21.80
CA ASN A 469 -7.32 20.71 22.29
C ASN A 469 -6.87 19.28 21.96
N LEU A 470 -5.71 19.14 21.31
CA LEU A 470 -5.03 17.87 21.08
C LEU A 470 -3.79 17.81 21.97
N MET A 471 -3.69 16.76 22.75
CA MET A 471 -2.50 16.47 23.53
C MET A 471 -1.31 16.12 22.60
N PRO A 472 -0.07 16.06 23.09
CA PRO A 472 1.08 15.69 22.28
C PRO A 472 0.86 14.35 21.58
N ARG A 473 1.06 14.33 20.23
CA ARG A 473 0.91 13.13 19.40
C ARG A 473 -0.45 12.45 19.54
N GLU A 474 -1.47 13.22 19.81
CA GLU A 474 -2.83 12.73 19.91
C GLU A 474 -3.51 12.65 18.53
N ALA A 475 -4.35 11.64 18.37
CA ALA A 475 -5.27 11.50 17.25
C ALA A 475 -6.69 11.21 17.76
N CYS A 476 -7.68 11.60 16.99
CA CYS A 476 -9.07 11.26 17.28
C CYS A 476 -9.94 11.35 16.04
N VAL A 477 -11.13 10.79 16.16
CA VAL A 477 -12.22 10.97 15.19
C VAL A 477 -13.36 11.71 15.91
N ILE A 478 -13.81 12.79 15.30
CA ILE A 478 -15.00 13.51 15.74
C ILE A 478 -16.16 13.10 14.85
N GLU A 479 -17.04 12.31 15.41
CA GLU A 479 -18.16 11.70 14.69
C GLU A 479 -19.45 12.50 14.92
N PHE A 480 -20.18 12.74 13.84
CA PHE A 480 -21.52 13.35 13.83
C PHE A 480 -22.51 12.28 13.37
N ALA A 481 -23.13 11.61 14.35
CA ALA A 481 -23.99 10.47 14.09
C ALA A 481 -25.47 10.76 14.42
N ARG A 482 -26.36 10.02 13.74
CA ARG A 482 -27.79 10.01 14.08
C ARG A 482 -28.00 9.45 15.48
N GLU A 483 -29.18 9.75 16.07
CA GLU A 483 -29.60 9.13 17.34
C GLU A 483 -29.80 7.62 17.18
#